data_0ce23cfd1dbb13f37bce3fc38ff71cc5
#
_entry.id   0ce23cfd1dbb13f37bce3fc38ff71cc5
#
_cell.length_a   1.000
_cell.length_b   1.000
_cell.length_c   1.000
_cell.angle_alpha   90.00
_cell.angle_beta   90.00
_cell.angle_gamma   90.00
#
_symmetry.space_group_name_H-M   'P 1'
#
loop_
_entity.id
_entity.type
_entity.pdbx_description
1 polymer ?
#
loop_
_entity_poly.entity_id
_entity_poly.type
_entity_poly.pdbx_seq_one_letter_code
_entity_poly.pdbx_strand_id
1 'polypeptide(L)'
;PMLAARRLVVLRDPGAMKKPLRERLERYLAKPAPEVVLLLVVPSTATKLDPWLAKAGSVYEFRELEGEELAKWIAKEAKERCGVAITAGAVDRLASYTGCDLPMLAVELRKLAAYVNGATIDEAAVEAMTGVRPGATLADLLD
;
A
#
# COMPACT_ATOMS: atom_id res chain seq x y z
N PRO A 1 8.45 17.00 -25.47
CA PRO A 1 7.01 16.90 -25.71
C PRO A 1 6.49 18.27 -26.12
N MET A 2 5.74 18.36 -27.20
CA MET A 2 5.28 19.65 -27.75
C MET A 2 4.26 20.37 -26.84
N LEU A 3 3.70 19.71 -25.82
CA LEU A 3 2.59 20.22 -25.01
C LEU A 3 2.80 20.18 -23.50
N ALA A 4 3.93 19.71 -23.00
CA ALA A 4 4.20 19.63 -21.57
C ALA A 4 5.63 20.05 -21.24
N ALA A 5 5.79 20.82 -20.15
CA ALA A 5 7.10 21.26 -19.67
C ALA A 5 7.96 20.11 -19.13
N ARG A 6 7.34 19.01 -18.73
CA ARG A 6 8.02 17.83 -18.17
C ARG A 6 7.44 16.54 -18.71
N ARG A 7 8.26 15.49 -18.75
CA ARG A 7 7.87 14.12 -19.10
C ARG A 7 8.14 13.21 -17.90
N LEU A 8 7.14 12.43 -17.51
CA LEU A 8 7.32 11.35 -16.53
C LEU A 8 7.56 10.03 -17.28
N VAL A 9 8.65 9.35 -16.94
CA VAL A 9 8.96 8.01 -17.40
C VAL A 9 8.98 7.08 -16.19
N VAL A 10 8.16 6.04 -16.19
CA VAL A 10 8.11 5.04 -15.11
C VAL A 10 8.75 3.75 -15.62
N LEU A 11 9.79 3.31 -14.94
CA LEU A 11 10.46 2.03 -15.19
C LEU A 11 10.25 1.14 -13.98
N ARG A 12 9.55 0.03 -14.19
CA ARG A 12 9.30 -0.97 -13.16
C ARG A 12 10.33 -2.07 -13.22
N ASP A 13 10.76 -2.54 -12.07
CA ASP A 13 11.74 -3.61 -11.88
C ASP A 13 13.05 -3.41 -12.68
N PRO A 14 13.76 -2.30 -12.47
CA PRO A 14 15.02 -2.05 -13.15
C PRO A 14 16.11 -3.08 -12.82
N GLY A 15 15.96 -3.81 -11.70
CA GLY A 15 16.87 -4.90 -11.31
C GLY A 15 16.85 -6.10 -12.24
N ALA A 16 15.70 -6.39 -12.88
CA ALA A 16 15.56 -7.47 -13.84
C ALA A 16 16.17 -7.18 -15.23
N MET A 17 16.70 -5.96 -15.43
CA MET A 17 17.24 -5.58 -16.74
C MET A 17 18.52 -6.34 -17.08
N LYS A 18 18.62 -6.75 -18.36
CA LYS A 18 19.87 -7.30 -18.89
C LYS A 18 20.99 -6.29 -18.87
N LYS A 19 22.22 -6.72 -18.62
CA LYS A 19 23.43 -5.88 -18.49
C LYS A 19 23.57 -4.77 -19.55
N PRO A 20 23.36 -5.01 -20.86
CA PRO A 20 23.51 -3.96 -21.87
C PRO A 20 22.50 -2.81 -21.71
N LEU A 21 21.26 -3.12 -21.28
CA LEU A 21 20.25 -2.09 -21.04
C LEU A 21 20.54 -1.30 -19.76
N ARG A 22 21.00 -1.99 -18.72
CA ARG A 22 21.44 -1.38 -17.48
C ARG A 22 22.56 -0.37 -17.74
N GLU A 23 23.60 -0.72 -18.47
CA GLU A 23 24.71 0.16 -18.82
C GLU A 23 24.27 1.40 -19.63
N ARG A 24 23.23 1.24 -20.47
CA ARG A 24 22.62 2.39 -21.18
C ARG A 24 21.88 3.31 -20.22
N LEU A 25 21.13 2.75 -19.27
CA LEU A 25 20.41 3.52 -18.26
C LEU A 25 21.39 4.25 -17.34
N GLU A 26 22.44 3.60 -16.86
CA GLU A 26 23.49 4.22 -16.03
C GLU A 26 24.15 5.41 -16.75
N ARG A 27 24.45 5.28 -18.04
CA ARG A 27 24.98 6.39 -18.84
C ARG A 27 23.99 7.54 -18.99
N TYR A 28 22.71 7.25 -19.14
CA TYR A 28 21.67 8.29 -19.19
C TYR A 28 21.55 9.01 -17.83
N LEU A 29 21.62 8.27 -16.72
CA LEU A 29 21.53 8.82 -15.36
C LEU A 29 22.71 9.72 -15.00
N ALA A 30 23.86 9.54 -15.64
CA ALA A 30 25.01 10.44 -15.45
C ALA A 30 24.75 11.86 -16.02
N LYS A 31 23.85 12.00 -17.02
CA LYS A 31 23.46 13.28 -17.61
C LYS A 31 22.00 13.22 -18.07
N PRO A 32 21.06 13.22 -17.13
CA PRO A 32 19.64 13.12 -17.47
C PRO A 32 19.13 14.39 -18.14
N ALA A 33 18.14 14.25 -19.01
CA ALA A 33 17.48 15.39 -19.61
C ALA A 33 16.66 16.14 -18.54
N PRO A 34 16.80 17.47 -18.42
CA PRO A 34 16.20 18.24 -17.32
C PRO A 34 14.66 18.24 -17.32
N GLU A 35 14.06 18.01 -18.47
CA GLU A 35 12.61 17.93 -18.63
C GLU A 35 12.04 16.54 -18.30
N VAL A 36 12.88 15.55 -17.99
CA VAL A 36 12.46 14.17 -17.71
C VAL A 36 12.52 13.90 -16.22
N VAL A 37 11.39 13.48 -15.67
CA VAL A 37 11.32 12.85 -14.34
C VAL A 37 11.30 11.34 -14.56
N LEU A 38 12.34 10.65 -14.08
CA LEU A 38 12.43 9.20 -14.15
C LEU A 38 12.07 8.60 -12.79
N LEU A 39 11.01 7.80 -12.75
CA LEU A 39 10.59 7.05 -11.58
C LEU A 39 10.98 5.58 -11.76
N LEU A 40 11.87 5.10 -10.90
CA LEU A 40 12.31 3.71 -10.86
C LEU A 40 11.57 3.00 -9.73
N VAL A 41 10.73 2.01 -10.05
CA VAL A 41 9.95 1.24 -9.09
C VAL A 41 10.62 -0.11 -8.89
N VAL A 42 11.16 -0.33 -7.70
CA VAL A 42 11.81 -1.60 -7.31
C VAL A 42 10.81 -2.41 -6.49
N PRO A 43 10.56 -3.69 -6.82
CA PRO A 43 9.64 -4.52 -6.05
C PRO A 43 10.19 -4.82 -4.64
N SER A 44 9.30 -5.01 -3.68
CA SER A 44 9.63 -5.32 -2.27
C SER A 44 10.35 -6.65 -2.08
N THR A 45 10.28 -7.54 -3.06
CA THR A 45 11.01 -8.84 -3.07
C THR A 45 12.53 -8.69 -3.21
N ALA A 46 13.01 -7.50 -3.58
CA ALA A 46 14.43 -7.23 -3.64
C ALA A 46 14.99 -7.11 -2.22
N THR A 47 15.83 -8.05 -1.80
CA THR A 47 16.45 -8.10 -0.46
C THR A 47 17.36 -6.88 -0.18
N LYS A 48 17.91 -6.27 -1.22
CA LYS A 48 18.73 -5.05 -1.16
C LYS A 48 18.57 -4.25 -2.43
N LEU A 49 18.54 -2.93 -2.27
CA LEU A 49 18.60 -2.02 -3.42
C LEU A 49 19.99 -2.11 -4.06
N ASP A 50 20.03 -2.32 -5.36
CA ASP A 50 21.27 -2.30 -6.12
C ASP A 50 22.01 -0.96 -5.93
N PRO A 51 23.32 -0.96 -5.64
CA PRO A 51 24.10 0.25 -5.36
C PRO A 51 24.02 1.32 -6.47
N TRP A 52 23.87 0.89 -7.72
CA TRP A 52 23.75 1.83 -8.84
C TRP A 52 22.39 2.56 -8.85
N LEU A 53 21.32 1.89 -8.40
CA LEU A 53 20.01 2.50 -8.24
C LEU A 53 20.01 3.50 -7.07
N ALA A 54 20.67 3.16 -5.96
CA ALA A 54 20.80 4.06 -4.81
C ALA A 54 21.55 5.36 -5.17
N LYS A 55 22.45 5.30 -6.14
CA LYS A 55 23.20 6.48 -6.62
C LYS A 55 22.45 7.29 -7.68
N ALA A 56 21.36 6.76 -8.22
CA ALA A 56 20.64 7.37 -9.34
C ALA A 56 19.83 8.63 -8.95
N GLY A 57 19.48 8.78 -7.66
CA GLY A 57 18.67 9.90 -7.20
C GLY A 57 18.16 9.71 -5.77
N SER A 58 17.04 10.35 -5.45
CA SER A 58 16.39 10.20 -4.14
C SER A 58 15.70 8.84 -4.06
N VAL A 59 15.92 8.14 -2.96
CA VAL A 59 15.31 6.84 -2.67
C VAL A 59 14.20 7.03 -1.63
N TYR A 60 13.04 6.49 -1.94
CA TYR A 60 11.90 6.43 -1.02
C TYR A 60 11.54 4.97 -0.80
N GLU A 61 11.56 4.53 0.45
CA GLU A 61 11.20 3.18 0.85
C GLU A 61 9.76 3.16 1.38
N PHE A 62 8.94 2.26 0.84
CA PHE A 62 7.58 2.02 1.31
C PHE A 62 7.54 0.63 1.91
N ARG A 63 7.48 0.55 3.24
CA ARG A 63 7.37 -0.70 3.98
C ARG A 63 5.92 -1.06 4.20
N GLU A 64 5.67 -2.33 4.40
CA GLU A 64 4.39 -2.78 4.94
C GLU A 64 4.21 -2.20 6.35
N LEU A 65 3.00 -1.73 6.63
CA LEU A 65 2.65 -1.23 7.95
C LEU A 65 2.24 -2.41 8.82
N GLU A 66 2.77 -2.46 10.04
CA GLU A 66 2.46 -3.51 11.00
C GLU A 66 2.15 -2.92 12.38
N GLY A 67 1.47 -3.69 13.22
CA GLY A 67 1.20 -3.35 14.61
C GLY A 67 0.58 -1.97 14.78
N GLU A 68 1.21 -1.13 15.61
CA GLU A 68 0.70 0.20 15.95
C GLU A 68 0.64 1.16 14.75
N GLU A 69 1.57 1.04 13.79
CA GLU A 69 1.58 1.87 12.59
C GLU A 69 0.37 1.56 11.69
N LEU A 70 0.05 0.29 11.52
CA LEU A 70 -1.14 -0.17 10.80
C LEU A 70 -2.41 0.31 11.48
N ALA A 71 -2.50 0.17 12.81
CA ALA A 71 -3.65 0.65 13.58
C ALA A 71 -3.88 2.16 13.43
N LYS A 72 -2.82 2.95 13.51
CA LYS A 72 -2.88 4.40 13.27
C LYS A 72 -3.34 4.74 11.86
N TRP A 73 -2.86 4.00 10.87
CA TRP A 73 -3.27 4.19 9.48
C TRP A 73 -4.76 3.89 9.29
N ILE A 74 -5.26 2.76 9.84
CA ILE A 74 -6.68 2.38 9.78
C ILE A 74 -7.56 3.48 10.40
N ALA A 75 -7.22 3.93 11.60
CA ALA A 75 -7.97 4.97 12.29
C ALA A 75 -7.97 6.31 11.52
N LYS A 76 -6.84 6.67 10.94
CA LYS A 76 -6.71 7.86 10.11
C LYS A 76 -7.54 7.76 8.83
N GLU A 77 -7.47 6.64 8.12
CA GLU A 77 -8.22 6.40 6.88
C GLU A 77 -9.73 6.43 7.12
N ALA A 78 -10.21 5.78 8.21
CA ALA A 78 -11.62 5.84 8.62
C ALA A 78 -12.08 7.27 8.85
N LYS A 79 -11.30 8.08 9.56
CA LYS A 79 -11.64 9.46 9.89
C LYS A 79 -11.56 10.41 8.68
N GLU A 80 -10.44 10.37 7.94
CA GLU A 80 -10.17 11.37 6.89
C GLU A 80 -10.84 11.04 5.56
N ARG A 81 -10.97 9.75 5.21
CA ARG A 81 -11.52 9.31 3.93
C ARG A 81 -12.97 8.86 4.02
N CYS A 82 -13.36 8.25 5.15
CA CYS A 82 -14.72 7.75 5.33
C CYS A 82 -15.59 8.64 6.23
N GLY A 83 -15.00 9.60 6.96
CA GLY A 83 -15.73 10.54 7.81
C GLY A 83 -16.31 9.92 9.09
N VAL A 84 -15.87 8.74 9.48
CA VAL A 84 -16.38 7.99 10.65
C VAL A 84 -15.24 7.67 11.63
N ALA A 85 -15.59 7.55 12.92
CA ALA A 85 -14.67 7.02 13.92
C ALA A 85 -14.66 5.49 13.91
N ILE A 86 -13.60 4.88 14.43
CA ILE A 86 -13.46 3.43 14.60
C ILE A 86 -12.90 3.14 15.98
N THR A 87 -13.42 2.11 16.68
CA THR A 87 -12.91 1.69 17.99
C THR A 87 -11.58 0.93 17.84
N ALA A 88 -10.77 0.88 18.91
CA ALA A 88 -9.52 0.14 18.91
C ALA A 88 -9.74 -1.37 18.64
N GLY A 89 -10.76 -1.96 19.27
CA GLY A 89 -11.08 -3.37 19.04
C GLY A 89 -11.53 -3.66 17.61
N ALA A 90 -12.27 -2.75 16.97
CA ALA A 90 -12.64 -2.86 15.57
C ALA A 90 -11.42 -2.76 14.64
N VAL A 91 -10.45 -1.90 14.98
CA VAL A 91 -9.15 -1.82 14.26
C VAL A 91 -8.42 -3.15 14.32
N ASP A 92 -8.28 -3.73 15.51
CA ASP A 92 -7.58 -5.01 15.71
C ASP A 92 -8.26 -6.15 14.94
N ARG A 93 -9.59 -6.24 14.99
CA ARG A 93 -10.35 -7.23 14.23
C ARG A 93 -10.19 -7.06 12.72
N LEU A 94 -10.31 -5.83 12.23
CA LEU A 94 -10.17 -5.55 10.80
C LEU A 94 -8.75 -5.89 10.32
N ALA A 95 -7.72 -5.53 11.07
CA ALA A 95 -6.33 -5.88 10.77
C ALA A 95 -6.09 -7.40 10.78
N SER A 96 -6.70 -8.13 11.73
CA SER A 96 -6.61 -9.59 11.80
C SER A 96 -7.27 -10.28 10.61
N TYR A 97 -8.34 -9.70 10.07
CA TYR A 97 -9.08 -10.24 8.95
C TYR A 97 -8.39 -9.96 7.60
N THR A 98 -7.92 -8.74 7.38
CA THR A 98 -7.36 -8.30 6.10
C THR A 98 -5.84 -8.37 6.01
N GLY A 99 -5.15 -8.52 7.15
CA GLY A 99 -3.70 -8.37 7.21
C GLY A 99 -3.26 -6.94 6.95
N CYS A 100 -2.07 -6.77 6.34
CA CYS A 100 -1.45 -5.49 6.02
C CYS A 100 -1.78 -4.96 4.60
N ASP A 101 -2.75 -5.54 3.89
CA ASP A 101 -3.17 -5.09 2.56
C ASP A 101 -3.95 -3.78 2.66
N LEU A 102 -3.26 -2.65 2.54
CA LEU A 102 -3.85 -1.31 2.66
C LEU A 102 -4.95 -1.03 1.61
N PRO A 103 -4.82 -1.41 0.34
CA PRO A 103 -5.90 -1.35 -0.64
C PRO A 103 -7.15 -2.08 -0.19
N MET A 104 -7.02 -3.30 0.31
CA MET A 104 -8.14 -4.09 0.81
C MET A 104 -8.76 -3.45 2.05
N LEU A 105 -7.93 -3.04 3.02
CA LEU A 105 -8.37 -2.30 4.20
C LEU A 105 -9.19 -1.04 3.85
N ALA A 106 -8.73 -0.26 2.86
CA ALA A 106 -9.45 0.93 2.43
C ALA A 106 -10.83 0.60 1.80
N VAL A 107 -10.95 -0.54 1.13
CA VAL A 107 -12.25 -1.02 0.60
C VAL A 107 -13.17 -1.45 1.74
N GLU A 108 -12.67 -2.25 2.68
CA GLU A 108 -13.45 -2.71 3.84
C GLU A 108 -13.91 -1.54 4.71
N LEU A 109 -13.03 -0.57 4.99
CA LEU A 109 -13.40 0.64 5.74
C LEU A 109 -14.55 1.42 5.07
N ARG A 110 -14.53 1.56 3.75
CA ARG A 110 -15.64 2.24 3.03
C ARG A 110 -16.95 1.47 3.13
N LYS A 111 -16.90 0.13 3.06
CA LYS A 111 -18.09 -0.72 3.25
C LYS A 111 -18.64 -0.58 4.67
N LEU A 112 -17.75 -0.66 5.68
CA LEU A 112 -18.13 -0.49 7.08
C LEU A 112 -18.71 0.91 7.35
N ALA A 113 -18.11 1.96 6.82
CA ALA A 113 -18.62 3.32 6.97
C ALA A 113 -20.01 3.49 6.36
N ALA A 114 -20.27 2.88 5.21
CA ALA A 114 -21.60 2.86 4.61
C ALA A 114 -22.60 2.06 5.46
N TYR A 115 -22.18 0.94 6.03
CA TYR A 115 -23.00 0.09 6.89
C TYR A 115 -23.43 0.81 8.18
N VAL A 116 -22.47 1.49 8.87
CA VAL A 116 -22.77 2.19 10.13
C VAL A 116 -23.49 3.53 9.93
N ASN A 117 -23.60 4.01 8.69
CA ASN A 117 -24.34 5.22 8.32
C ASN A 117 -24.00 6.45 9.20
N GLY A 118 -22.71 6.74 9.36
CA GLY A 118 -22.22 7.87 10.15
C GLY A 118 -21.99 7.60 11.63
N ALA A 119 -22.36 6.44 12.15
CA ALA A 119 -22.00 6.03 13.51
C ALA A 119 -20.53 5.56 13.57
N THR A 120 -20.04 5.32 14.79
CA THR A 120 -18.69 4.76 15.00
C THR A 120 -18.67 3.30 14.56
N ILE A 121 -17.63 2.89 13.83
CA ILE A 121 -17.34 1.49 13.51
C ILE A 121 -16.88 0.80 14.78
N ASP A 122 -17.65 -0.15 15.28
CA ASP A 122 -17.32 -0.99 16.43
C ASP A 122 -17.03 -2.44 16.00
N GLU A 123 -16.68 -3.27 16.97
CA GLU A 123 -16.40 -4.70 16.74
C GLU A 123 -17.59 -5.45 16.15
N ALA A 124 -18.81 -5.09 16.60
CA ALA A 124 -20.03 -5.73 16.11
C ALA A 124 -20.27 -5.43 14.63
N ALA A 125 -20.01 -4.20 14.20
CA ALA A 125 -20.11 -3.83 12.78
C ALA A 125 -19.10 -4.59 11.92
N VAL A 126 -17.87 -4.76 12.40
CA VAL A 126 -16.85 -5.56 11.70
C VAL A 126 -17.29 -7.02 11.58
N GLU A 127 -17.76 -7.64 12.67
CA GLU A 127 -18.26 -9.02 12.67
C GLU A 127 -19.43 -9.23 11.72
N ALA A 128 -20.39 -8.31 11.74
CA ALA A 128 -21.56 -8.39 10.88
C ALA A 128 -21.22 -8.35 9.38
N MET A 129 -20.19 -7.57 9.03
CA MET A 129 -19.79 -7.38 7.64
C MET A 129 -18.79 -8.42 7.13
N THR A 130 -17.93 -8.96 8.00
CA THR A 130 -16.90 -9.93 7.59
C THR A 130 -17.41 -11.37 7.63
N GLY A 131 -18.55 -11.63 8.29
CA GLY A 131 -19.08 -12.98 8.44
C GLY A 131 -18.20 -13.90 9.30
N VAL A 132 -17.11 -13.40 9.86
CA VAL A 132 -16.22 -14.17 10.72
C VAL A 132 -16.80 -14.24 12.13
N ARG A 133 -17.40 -15.36 12.48
CA ARG A 133 -17.74 -15.64 13.88
C ARG A 133 -16.45 -15.90 14.65
N PRO A 134 -16.24 -15.28 15.84
CA PRO A 134 -15.11 -15.61 16.70
C PRO A 134 -15.12 -17.10 17.01
N GLY A 135 -14.07 -17.82 16.63
CA GLY A 135 -13.95 -19.26 16.90
C GLY A 135 -14.48 -20.19 15.82
N ALA A 136 -14.96 -19.68 14.68
CA ALA A 136 -15.30 -20.54 13.54
C ALA A 136 -14.05 -21.22 13.01
N THR A 137 -13.99 -22.52 13.09
CA THR A 137 -12.93 -23.36 12.50
C THR A 137 -13.38 -23.84 11.11
N LEU A 138 -12.42 -24.34 10.32
CA LEU A 138 -12.74 -25.00 9.03
C LEU A 138 -13.74 -26.18 9.22
N ALA A 139 -13.82 -26.76 10.41
CA ALA A 139 -14.79 -27.80 10.74
C ALA A 139 -16.23 -27.25 10.76
N ASP A 140 -16.44 -26.01 11.21
CA ASP A 140 -17.77 -25.39 11.26
C ASP A 140 -18.32 -25.01 9.88
N LEU A 141 -17.50 -25.10 8.84
CA LEU A 141 -17.90 -24.85 7.45
C LEU A 141 -18.36 -26.12 6.73
N LEU A 142 -18.14 -27.30 7.33
CA LEU A 142 -18.39 -28.62 6.71
C LEU A 142 -19.59 -29.35 7.32
N ASP A 143 -20.27 -28.78 8.32
CA ASP A 143 -21.55 -29.20 8.87
C ASP A 143 -22.71 -28.35 8.31
#